data_2102778cb65c298c2abab125f3c3014e
#
_entry.id   2102778cb65c298c2abab125f3c3014e
#
_cell.length_a   1.000
_cell.length_b   1.000
_cell.length_c   1.000
_cell.angle_alpha   90.00
_cell.angle_beta   90.00
_cell.angle_gamma   90.00
#
_symmetry.space_group_name_H-M   'P 1'
#
loop_
_entity.id
_entity.type
_entity.pdbx_description
1 polymer ?
#
loop_
_entity_poly.entity_id
_entity_poly.type
_entity_poly.pdbx_seq_one_letter_code
_entity_poly.pdbx_strand_id
1 'polypeptide(L)'
;MKILGPFLALLIAAVPLTVAADDLPTIRIGTTPIDAGAEPYYAQAMGFFKAAGINVEIQAMANGSVLASAVAGGAIDIGQSNVVSISSAHERCIPFVIVAPASLYTSKQPQSALMVAAGSAIRSAKDLNGKTIAVNGLKTISQLGPEAWIDQNGGTLSTVKFIELPFSAMTDALNAGRVDAALISEPELTDSRAHGVRLLDNVYDAIGSDFLIGSWFTTSAWAKAHPDLVRKYVTVMAQTARWANTHHAESAKILQAETQTTVTPTTMRVIFGETLNLDQIQRLIDACAKYGVIKERFPASDIIASGR
;
A
#
# COMPACT_ATOMS: atom_id res chain seq x y z
N MET A 1 28.59 -81.43 33.90
CA MET A 1 29.31 -80.52 33.09
C MET A 1 28.24 -79.64 32.33
N LYS A 2 27.95 -78.42 32.87
CA LYS A 2 26.96 -77.50 32.35
C LYS A 2 27.68 -76.35 31.60
N ILE A 3 27.46 -76.28 30.32
CA ILE A 3 28.03 -75.23 29.47
C ILE A 3 27.05 -74.06 29.45
N LEU A 4 27.43 -72.94 30.06
CA LEU A 4 26.71 -71.67 29.92
C LEU A 4 27.21 -70.95 28.65
N GLY A 5 26.31 -70.73 27.70
CA GLY A 5 26.59 -69.84 26.55
C GLY A 5 26.31 -68.36 26.87
N PRO A 6 27.07 -67.40 26.29
CA PRO A 6 26.86 -65.98 26.58
C PRO A 6 25.67 -65.45 25.79
N PHE A 7 24.75 -64.79 26.49
CA PHE A 7 23.69 -63.98 25.88
C PHE A 7 24.30 -62.66 25.41
N LEU A 8 24.26 -62.44 24.09
CA LEU A 8 24.64 -61.17 23.46
C LEU A 8 23.44 -60.22 23.47
N ALA A 9 23.43 -59.28 24.39
CA ALA A 9 22.39 -58.24 24.44
C ALA A 9 22.66 -57.19 23.32
N LEU A 10 21.78 -57.19 22.34
CA LEU A 10 21.79 -56.19 21.27
C LEU A 10 21.22 -54.87 21.79
N LEU A 11 22.07 -53.90 22.08
CA LEU A 11 21.66 -52.51 22.43
C LEU A 11 21.23 -51.83 21.15
N ILE A 12 19.91 -51.67 20.96
CA ILE A 12 19.36 -50.81 19.89
C ILE A 12 19.48 -49.36 20.38
N ALA A 13 20.46 -48.63 19.89
CA ALA A 13 20.57 -47.19 20.07
C ALA A 13 19.46 -46.49 19.30
N ALA A 14 18.46 -45.97 20.01
CA ALA A 14 17.45 -45.08 19.44
C ALA A 14 18.14 -43.73 19.08
N VAL A 15 18.38 -43.52 17.79
CA VAL A 15 18.82 -42.23 17.24
C VAL A 15 17.61 -41.30 17.32
N PRO A 16 17.67 -40.18 18.09
CA PRO A 16 16.61 -39.20 18.04
C PRO A 16 16.53 -38.63 16.60
N LEU A 17 15.42 -38.86 15.90
CA LEU A 17 15.09 -38.07 14.71
C LEU A 17 14.92 -36.63 15.19
N THR A 18 15.96 -35.82 15.07
CA THR A 18 15.80 -34.36 15.06
C THR A 18 15.05 -34.04 13.79
N VAL A 19 13.75 -33.84 13.91
CA VAL A 19 12.97 -33.14 12.88
C VAL A 19 13.65 -31.78 12.74
N ALA A 20 14.42 -31.59 11.65
CA ALA A 20 14.89 -30.28 11.25
C ALA A 20 13.64 -29.40 11.21
N ALA A 21 13.67 -28.28 11.92
CA ALA A 21 12.65 -27.25 11.76
C ALA A 21 12.66 -26.93 10.27
N ASP A 22 11.59 -27.29 9.55
CA ASP A 22 11.47 -26.99 8.14
C ASP A 22 11.72 -25.50 7.99
N ASP A 23 12.80 -25.12 7.29
CA ASP A 23 13.09 -23.74 6.93
C ASP A 23 11.94 -23.28 6.01
N LEU A 24 10.97 -22.62 6.63
CA LEU A 24 9.83 -22.08 5.88
C LEU A 24 10.33 -21.12 4.81
N PRO A 25 9.80 -21.18 3.59
CA PRO A 25 10.19 -20.24 2.55
C PRO A 25 9.92 -18.82 3.01
N THR A 26 10.89 -17.94 2.85
CA THR A 26 10.84 -16.55 3.27
C THR A 26 10.43 -15.66 2.11
N ILE A 27 9.47 -14.74 2.34
CA ILE A 27 9.09 -13.67 1.42
C ILE A 27 9.57 -12.34 2.01
N ARG A 28 10.39 -11.60 1.25
CA ARG A 28 10.80 -10.25 1.61
C ARG A 28 9.74 -9.28 1.12
N ILE A 29 9.07 -8.60 2.07
CA ILE A 29 7.95 -7.70 1.80
C ILE A 29 8.37 -6.27 2.07
N GLY A 30 8.24 -5.40 1.06
CA GLY A 30 8.43 -3.96 1.24
C GLY A 30 7.10 -3.24 1.39
N THR A 31 7.01 -2.32 2.35
CA THR A 31 5.81 -1.54 2.60
C THR A 31 6.13 -0.13 3.08
N THR A 32 5.15 0.77 3.01
CA THR A 32 5.24 2.10 3.62
C THR A 32 4.74 2.05 5.07
N PRO A 33 5.38 2.78 6.01
CA PRO A 33 5.02 2.75 7.43
C PRO A 33 3.80 3.63 7.74
N ILE A 34 2.68 3.39 7.04
CA ILE A 34 1.39 4.05 7.22
C ILE A 34 0.28 3.00 7.26
N ASP A 35 -0.94 3.39 7.67
CA ASP A 35 -2.05 2.44 7.79
C ASP A 35 -2.32 1.66 6.48
N ALA A 36 -2.25 2.34 5.34
CA ALA A 36 -2.45 1.70 4.02
C ALA A 36 -1.39 0.62 3.66
N GLY A 37 -0.25 0.62 4.32
CA GLY A 37 0.81 -0.38 4.15
C GLY A 37 0.90 -1.40 5.28
N ALA A 38 0.00 -1.39 6.24
CA ALA A 38 0.17 -2.09 7.51
C ALA A 38 -0.22 -3.58 7.50
N GLU A 39 -0.91 -4.07 6.48
CA GLU A 39 -1.39 -5.47 6.42
C GLU A 39 -0.30 -6.52 6.74
N PRO A 40 0.95 -6.44 6.23
CA PRO A 40 1.96 -7.44 6.58
C PRO A 40 2.29 -7.48 8.07
N TYR A 41 2.31 -6.33 8.74
CA TYR A 41 2.51 -6.26 10.19
C TYR A 41 1.35 -6.92 10.94
N TYR A 42 0.11 -6.69 10.50
CA TYR A 42 -1.07 -7.34 11.07
C TYR A 42 -1.01 -8.85 10.88
N ALA A 43 -0.73 -9.32 9.66
CA ALA A 43 -0.60 -10.75 9.35
C ALA A 43 0.50 -11.43 10.17
N GLN A 44 1.63 -10.75 10.37
CA GLN A 44 2.74 -11.25 11.17
C GLN A 44 2.37 -11.32 12.67
N ALA A 45 1.82 -10.25 13.22
CA ALA A 45 1.40 -10.19 14.63
C ALA A 45 0.32 -11.23 14.97
N MET A 46 -0.60 -11.48 14.02
CA MET A 46 -1.66 -12.48 14.15
C MET A 46 -1.18 -13.90 13.82
N GLY A 47 0.06 -14.10 13.39
CA GLY A 47 0.62 -15.42 13.06
C GLY A 47 0.07 -16.02 11.77
N PHE A 48 -0.62 -15.26 10.92
CA PHE A 48 -1.26 -15.77 9.69
C PHE A 48 -0.23 -16.28 8.68
N PHE A 49 0.90 -15.62 8.51
CA PHE A 49 1.99 -16.10 7.65
C PHE A 49 2.55 -17.43 8.13
N LYS A 50 2.83 -17.53 9.43
CA LYS A 50 3.34 -18.78 10.02
C LYS A 50 2.35 -19.93 9.88
N ALA A 51 1.05 -19.67 10.08
CA ALA A 51 0.00 -20.66 9.88
C ALA A 51 -0.12 -21.12 8.41
N ALA A 52 0.20 -20.25 7.45
CA ALA A 52 0.26 -20.59 6.02
C ALA A 52 1.57 -21.28 5.60
N GLY A 53 2.51 -21.49 6.53
CA GLY A 53 3.82 -22.07 6.26
C GLY A 53 4.72 -21.14 5.44
N ILE A 54 4.74 -19.84 5.77
CA ILE A 54 5.57 -18.81 5.17
C ILE A 54 6.29 -18.04 6.27
N ASN A 55 7.57 -17.76 6.06
CA ASN A 55 8.33 -16.76 6.81
C ASN A 55 8.28 -15.42 6.07
N VAL A 56 8.35 -14.30 6.79
CA VAL A 56 8.37 -12.96 6.17
C VAL A 56 9.43 -12.06 6.80
N GLU A 57 10.06 -11.25 5.94
CA GLU A 57 10.92 -10.15 6.33
C GLU A 57 10.26 -8.86 5.82
N ILE A 58 9.79 -8.01 6.75
CA ILE A 58 9.09 -6.77 6.41
C ILE A 58 10.07 -5.60 6.47
N GLN A 59 10.15 -4.83 5.38
CA GLN A 59 11.03 -3.68 5.26
C GLN A 59 10.20 -2.42 5.01
N ALA A 60 10.29 -1.44 5.93
CA ALA A 60 9.68 -0.13 5.74
C ALA A 60 10.48 0.72 4.76
N MET A 61 9.82 1.32 3.79
CA MET A 61 10.40 2.19 2.77
C MET A 61 9.58 3.47 2.61
N ALA A 62 10.23 4.54 2.11
CA ALA A 62 9.66 5.88 2.13
C ALA A 62 8.39 6.06 1.26
N ASN A 63 8.32 5.41 0.10
CA ASN A 63 7.20 5.54 -0.83
C ASN A 63 7.17 4.43 -1.88
N GLY A 64 6.10 4.39 -2.69
CA GLY A 64 5.88 3.38 -3.72
C GLY A 64 6.94 3.35 -4.83
N SER A 65 7.61 4.47 -5.12
CA SER A 65 8.66 4.51 -6.16
C SER A 65 9.93 3.80 -5.67
N VAL A 66 10.29 3.99 -4.40
CA VAL A 66 11.40 3.27 -3.76
C VAL A 66 11.10 1.77 -3.72
N LEU A 67 9.87 1.40 -3.33
CA LEU A 67 9.39 0.01 -3.32
C LEU A 67 9.45 -0.62 -4.71
N ALA A 68 8.99 0.10 -5.75
CA ALA A 68 9.05 -0.38 -7.13
C ALA A 68 10.49 -0.66 -7.59
N SER A 69 11.43 0.22 -7.26
CA SER A 69 12.86 0.01 -7.55
C SER A 69 13.43 -1.20 -6.82
N ALA A 70 13.06 -1.40 -5.55
CA ALA A 70 13.50 -2.53 -4.74
C ALA A 70 12.97 -3.89 -5.28
N VAL A 71 11.69 -3.93 -5.72
CA VAL A 71 11.11 -5.12 -6.38
C VAL A 71 11.78 -5.38 -7.72
N ALA A 72 11.98 -4.36 -8.55
CA ALA A 72 12.65 -4.51 -9.85
C ALA A 72 14.09 -5.01 -9.72
N GLY A 73 14.81 -4.55 -8.69
CA GLY A 73 16.18 -4.95 -8.38
C GLY A 73 16.30 -6.26 -7.62
N GLY A 74 15.19 -6.89 -7.21
CA GLY A 74 15.20 -8.14 -6.43
C GLY A 74 15.65 -7.99 -4.97
N ALA A 75 15.70 -6.76 -4.44
CA ALA A 75 15.99 -6.52 -3.02
C ALA A 75 14.82 -6.98 -2.12
N ILE A 76 13.60 -6.85 -2.60
CA ILE A 76 12.37 -7.40 -2.01
C ILE A 76 11.60 -8.21 -3.06
N ASP A 77 10.77 -9.13 -2.60
CA ASP A 77 10.01 -10.05 -3.46
C ASP A 77 8.63 -9.48 -3.79
N ILE A 78 7.96 -8.92 -2.80
CA ILE A 78 6.64 -8.29 -2.92
C ILE A 78 6.71 -6.89 -2.34
N GLY A 79 6.18 -5.92 -3.07
CA GLY A 79 6.09 -4.52 -2.64
C GLY A 79 4.65 -4.02 -2.60
N GLN A 80 4.43 -2.96 -1.82
CA GLN A 80 3.17 -2.23 -1.83
C GLN A 80 3.32 -0.98 -2.70
N SER A 81 2.39 -0.76 -3.61
CA SER A 81 2.34 0.49 -4.39
C SER A 81 0.91 0.82 -4.81
N ASN A 82 0.71 2.05 -5.29
CA ASN A 82 -0.57 2.44 -5.88
C ASN A 82 -0.66 2.02 -7.35
N VAL A 83 -1.88 1.80 -7.82
CA VAL A 83 -2.17 1.35 -9.20
C VAL A 83 -1.62 2.34 -10.24
N VAL A 84 -1.58 3.64 -9.94
CA VAL A 84 -1.05 4.69 -10.85
C VAL A 84 0.44 4.45 -11.13
N SER A 85 1.22 4.19 -10.09
CA SER A 85 2.65 3.90 -10.23
C SER A 85 2.91 2.59 -10.98
N ILE A 86 2.09 1.56 -10.75
CA ILE A 86 2.18 0.28 -11.47
C ILE A 86 1.81 0.46 -12.94
N SER A 87 0.76 1.26 -13.25
CA SER A 87 0.38 1.60 -14.63
C SER A 87 1.51 2.34 -15.36
N SER A 88 2.15 3.29 -14.70
CA SER A 88 3.32 4.00 -15.24
C SER A 88 4.52 3.08 -15.47
N ALA A 89 4.71 2.07 -14.63
CA ALA A 89 5.74 1.05 -14.82
C ALA A 89 5.42 0.13 -16.01
N HIS A 90 4.15 -0.28 -16.16
CA HIS A 90 3.68 -1.09 -17.29
C HIS A 90 3.95 -0.40 -18.63
N GLU A 91 3.64 0.91 -18.75
CA GLU A 91 3.95 1.68 -19.95
C GLU A 91 5.43 1.67 -20.32
N ARG A 92 6.31 1.61 -19.32
CA ARG A 92 7.77 1.51 -19.50
C ARG A 92 8.26 0.08 -19.71
N CYS A 93 7.35 -0.86 -19.95
CA CYS A 93 7.64 -2.29 -20.10
C CYS A 93 8.33 -2.92 -18.87
N ILE A 94 8.13 -2.35 -17.67
CA ILE A 94 8.57 -2.97 -16.42
C ILE A 94 7.53 -4.04 -16.06
N PRO A 95 7.91 -5.31 -15.96
CA PRO A 95 6.98 -6.43 -15.90
C PRO A 95 6.42 -6.65 -14.49
N PHE A 96 5.81 -5.63 -13.91
CA PHE A 96 5.12 -5.75 -12.63
C PHE A 96 3.74 -6.34 -12.81
N VAL A 97 3.33 -7.15 -11.84
CA VAL A 97 1.98 -7.71 -11.74
C VAL A 97 1.45 -7.56 -10.32
N ILE A 98 0.19 -7.17 -10.22
CA ILE A 98 -0.55 -7.11 -8.97
C ILE A 98 -0.93 -8.53 -8.56
N VAL A 99 -0.63 -8.91 -7.32
CA VAL A 99 -0.96 -10.22 -6.75
C VAL A 99 -2.15 -10.15 -5.79
N ALA A 100 -2.26 -9.07 -5.00
CA ALA A 100 -3.36 -8.89 -4.06
C ALA A 100 -3.78 -7.41 -3.97
N PRO A 101 -5.05 -7.12 -3.61
CA PRO A 101 -5.43 -5.77 -3.24
C PRO A 101 -4.78 -5.38 -1.91
N ALA A 102 -4.64 -4.09 -1.67
CA ALA A 102 -4.33 -3.51 -0.38
C ALA A 102 -5.44 -2.50 -0.02
N SER A 103 -5.17 -1.21 -0.04
CA SER A 103 -6.12 -0.19 0.37
C SER A 103 -7.13 0.17 -0.73
N LEU A 104 -8.40 0.30 -0.33
CA LEU A 104 -9.49 0.80 -1.16
C LEU A 104 -9.78 2.26 -0.84
N TYR A 105 -10.10 3.05 -1.86
CA TYR A 105 -10.79 4.31 -1.69
C TYR A 105 -12.29 4.10 -1.71
N THR A 106 -13.00 4.82 -0.85
CA THR A 106 -14.45 5.00 -0.91
C THR A 106 -14.82 6.42 -0.49
N SER A 107 -15.74 7.06 -1.23
CA SER A 107 -16.27 8.38 -0.89
C SER A 107 -16.91 8.46 0.49
N LYS A 108 -17.36 7.32 1.02
CA LYS A 108 -18.00 7.24 2.36
C LYS A 108 -16.99 7.37 3.50
N GLN A 109 -15.72 7.04 3.22
CA GLN A 109 -14.64 7.03 4.22
C GLN A 109 -13.32 7.45 3.57
N PRO A 110 -13.18 8.75 3.18
CA PRO A 110 -11.99 9.25 2.50
C PRO A 110 -10.83 9.37 3.49
N GLN A 111 -9.75 8.63 3.22
CA GLN A 111 -8.54 8.61 4.06
C GLN A 111 -7.45 9.58 3.56
N SER A 112 -7.76 10.34 2.53
CA SER A 112 -6.89 11.36 1.96
C SER A 112 -7.75 12.53 1.50
N ALA A 113 -7.26 13.74 1.71
CA ALA A 113 -7.99 14.94 1.33
C ALA A 113 -7.04 16.05 0.92
N LEU A 114 -7.51 16.94 0.05
CA LEU A 114 -6.81 18.18 -0.27
C LEU A 114 -7.08 19.20 0.83
N MET A 115 -6.02 19.64 1.47
CA MET A 115 -6.03 20.52 2.63
C MET A 115 -5.40 21.86 2.30
N VAL A 116 -5.85 22.90 3.00
CA VAL A 116 -5.28 24.27 2.94
C VAL A 116 -5.14 24.82 4.36
N ALA A 117 -4.28 25.81 4.54
CA ALA A 117 -4.18 26.52 5.84
C ALA A 117 -5.55 27.08 6.25
N ALA A 118 -5.89 27.10 7.54
CA ALA A 118 -7.20 27.56 8.05
C ALA A 118 -7.52 28.98 7.57
N GLY A 119 -6.53 29.88 7.57
CA GLY A 119 -6.64 31.27 7.11
C GLY A 119 -6.58 31.46 5.60
N SER A 120 -6.36 30.40 4.80
CA SER A 120 -6.26 30.50 3.35
C SER A 120 -7.57 31.03 2.74
N ALA A 121 -7.47 31.87 1.69
CA ALA A 121 -8.61 32.35 0.92
C ALA A 121 -9.10 31.31 -0.12
N ILE A 122 -8.36 30.23 -0.36
CA ILE A 122 -8.70 29.18 -1.34
C ILE A 122 -9.97 28.44 -0.89
N ARG A 123 -10.99 28.40 -1.74
CA ARG A 123 -12.29 27.75 -1.50
C ARG A 123 -12.73 26.83 -2.64
N SER A 124 -12.08 26.95 -3.81
CA SER A 124 -12.47 26.24 -5.02
C SER A 124 -11.26 25.82 -5.85
N ALA A 125 -11.47 24.97 -6.85
CA ALA A 125 -10.44 24.57 -7.79
C ALA A 125 -9.86 25.77 -8.59
N LYS A 126 -10.68 26.79 -8.89
CA LYS A 126 -10.24 28.00 -9.59
C LYS A 126 -9.24 28.81 -8.78
N ASP A 127 -9.37 28.80 -7.46
CA ASP A 127 -8.45 29.53 -6.55
C ASP A 127 -7.06 28.87 -6.49
N LEU A 128 -6.92 27.63 -7.00
CA LEU A 128 -5.64 26.94 -7.12
C LEU A 128 -4.86 27.32 -8.37
N ASN A 129 -5.40 28.12 -9.28
CA ASN A 129 -4.68 28.63 -10.45
C ASN A 129 -3.45 29.43 -10.01
N GLY A 130 -2.27 29.10 -10.56
CA GLY A 130 -1.00 29.72 -10.19
C GLY A 130 -0.44 29.30 -8.83
N LYS A 131 -1.06 28.33 -8.15
CA LYS A 131 -0.72 27.88 -6.79
C LYS A 131 0.21 26.69 -6.77
N THR A 132 0.84 26.45 -5.62
CA THR A 132 1.71 25.31 -5.37
C THR A 132 1.00 24.29 -4.48
N ILE A 133 0.90 23.04 -4.95
CA ILE A 133 0.29 21.93 -4.22
C ILE A 133 1.39 20.94 -3.84
N ALA A 134 1.47 20.61 -2.55
CA ALA A 134 2.31 19.51 -2.07
C ALA A 134 1.61 18.16 -2.25
N VAL A 135 2.37 17.18 -2.73
CA VAL A 135 1.94 15.78 -2.89
C VAL A 135 3.04 14.86 -2.36
N ASN A 136 2.69 13.65 -1.95
CA ASN A 136 3.66 12.67 -1.44
C ASN A 136 4.58 12.10 -2.54
N GLY A 137 4.15 12.16 -3.80
CA GLY A 137 4.94 11.72 -4.94
C GLY A 137 4.36 12.24 -6.25
N LEU A 138 5.23 12.73 -7.13
CA LEU A 138 4.85 13.15 -8.47
C LEU A 138 4.49 11.93 -9.34
N LYS A 139 3.51 12.12 -10.24
CA LYS A 139 2.98 11.07 -11.13
C LYS A 139 2.47 9.83 -10.35
N THR A 140 1.95 10.05 -9.16
CA THR A 140 1.27 9.05 -8.33
C THR A 140 -0.19 9.44 -8.13
N ILE A 141 -0.94 8.60 -7.41
CA ILE A 141 -2.34 8.90 -7.04
C ILE A 141 -2.46 10.23 -6.28
N SER A 142 -1.42 10.61 -5.50
CA SER A 142 -1.41 11.85 -4.73
C SER A 142 -1.46 13.11 -5.61
N GLN A 143 -0.93 13.03 -6.83
CA GLN A 143 -1.02 14.12 -7.81
C GLN A 143 -2.26 13.95 -8.70
N LEU A 144 -2.55 12.73 -9.15
CA LEU A 144 -3.65 12.44 -10.06
C LEU A 144 -5.03 12.88 -9.51
N GLY A 145 -5.27 12.67 -8.20
CA GLY A 145 -6.52 13.08 -7.57
C GLY A 145 -6.76 14.59 -7.62
N PRO A 146 -5.84 15.43 -7.14
CA PRO A 146 -5.92 16.87 -7.30
C PRO A 146 -6.04 17.33 -8.75
N GLU A 147 -5.32 16.73 -9.70
CA GLU A 147 -5.43 17.05 -11.13
C GLU A 147 -6.83 16.77 -11.65
N ALA A 148 -7.38 15.60 -11.36
CA ALA A 148 -8.73 15.23 -11.77
C ALA A 148 -9.79 16.19 -11.19
N TRP A 149 -9.65 16.53 -9.92
CA TRP A 149 -10.57 17.42 -9.24
C TRP A 149 -10.49 18.85 -9.77
N ILE A 150 -9.28 19.38 -9.99
CA ILE A 150 -9.07 20.73 -10.54
C ILE A 150 -9.68 20.85 -11.95
N ASP A 151 -9.43 19.88 -12.84
CA ASP A 151 -9.96 19.83 -14.19
C ASP A 151 -11.51 19.82 -14.19
N GLN A 152 -12.12 18.95 -13.38
CA GLN A 152 -13.57 18.79 -13.33
C GLN A 152 -14.29 19.98 -12.68
N ASN A 153 -13.60 20.76 -11.83
CA ASN A 153 -14.17 21.90 -11.11
C ASN A 153 -13.72 23.25 -11.68
N GLY A 154 -13.24 23.28 -12.94
CA GLY A 154 -12.99 24.48 -13.72
C GLY A 154 -11.71 25.24 -13.35
N GLY A 155 -10.77 24.60 -12.69
CA GLY A 155 -9.40 25.10 -12.53
C GLY A 155 -8.58 24.88 -13.80
N THR A 156 -7.38 25.47 -13.86
CA THR A 156 -6.47 25.41 -15.01
C THR A 156 -5.19 24.71 -14.62
N LEU A 157 -5.11 23.41 -14.89
CA LEU A 157 -3.98 22.53 -14.50
C LEU A 157 -2.61 23.05 -14.89
N SER A 158 -2.48 23.63 -16.11
CA SER A 158 -1.21 24.14 -16.61
C SER A 158 -0.63 25.30 -15.81
N THR A 159 -1.40 25.89 -14.91
CA THR A 159 -0.97 26.97 -14.03
C THR A 159 -0.56 26.48 -12.63
N VAL A 160 -0.91 25.24 -12.28
CA VAL A 160 -0.66 24.66 -10.94
C VAL A 160 0.71 24.01 -10.90
N LYS A 161 1.45 24.28 -9.82
CA LYS A 161 2.74 23.65 -9.56
C LYS A 161 2.59 22.55 -8.51
N PHE A 162 3.04 21.34 -8.84
CA PHE A 162 3.14 20.25 -7.87
C PHE A 162 4.57 20.10 -7.36
N ILE A 163 4.73 19.85 -6.05
CA ILE A 163 6.03 19.56 -5.42
C ILE A 163 5.91 18.34 -4.50
N GLU A 164 7.00 17.60 -4.35
CA GLU A 164 7.04 16.45 -3.43
C GLU A 164 7.40 16.91 -2.02
N LEU A 165 6.58 16.48 -1.05
CA LEU A 165 6.86 16.56 0.39
C LEU A 165 6.37 15.28 1.08
N PRO A 166 7.06 14.78 2.11
CA PRO A 166 6.50 13.73 2.95
C PRO A 166 5.26 14.24 3.70
N PHE A 167 4.29 13.37 3.95
CA PHE A 167 3.04 13.75 4.64
C PHE A 167 3.30 14.48 5.95
N SER A 168 4.25 14.01 6.75
CA SER A 168 4.66 14.62 8.03
C SER A 168 5.15 16.07 7.96
N ALA A 169 5.57 16.54 6.78
CA ALA A 169 6.03 17.92 6.58
C ALA A 169 4.96 18.86 6.00
N MET A 170 3.81 18.33 5.58
CA MET A 170 2.82 19.09 4.80
C MET A 170 2.07 20.11 5.66
N THR A 171 1.69 19.76 6.89
CA THR A 171 1.01 20.66 7.84
C THR A 171 1.85 21.91 8.12
N ASP A 172 3.12 21.73 8.42
CA ASP A 172 4.05 22.83 8.67
C ASP A 172 4.29 23.66 7.40
N ALA A 173 4.33 23.02 6.23
CA ALA A 173 4.50 23.73 4.96
C ALA A 173 3.29 24.60 4.63
N LEU A 174 2.07 24.14 4.90
CA LEU A 174 0.82 24.91 4.75
C LEU A 174 0.79 26.10 5.72
N ASN A 175 1.07 25.87 6.99
CA ASN A 175 1.02 26.92 8.02
C ASN A 175 2.09 27.99 7.80
N ALA A 176 3.26 27.61 7.29
CA ALA A 176 4.33 28.55 6.91
C ALA A 176 4.13 29.23 5.56
N GLY A 177 3.06 28.90 4.82
CA GLY A 177 2.79 29.45 3.49
C GLY A 177 3.81 29.03 2.42
N ARG A 178 4.55 27.94 2.64
CA ARG A 178 5.51 27.39 1.65
C ARG A 178 4.79 26.68 0.50
N VAL A 179 3.59 26.21 0.77
CA VAL A 179 2.66 25.64 -0.22
C VAL A 179 1.26 26.19 0.04
N ASP A 180 0.44 26.25 -1.01
CA ASP A 180 -0.90 26.80 -0.95
C ASP A 180 -1.94 25.73 -0.58
N ALA A 181 -1.72 24.49 -1.01
CA ALA A 181 -2.51 23.31 -0.69
C ALA A 181 -1.62 22.09 -0.54
N ALA A 182 -2.13 21.03 0.09
CA ALA A 182 -1.44 19.75 0.21
C ALA A 182 -2.42 18.59 0.22
N LEU A 183 -2.11 17.51 -0.50
CA LEU A 183 -2.85 16.25 -0.37
C LEU A 183 -2.28 15.47 0.81
N ILE A 184 -3.02 15.41 1.89
CA ILE A 184 -2.63 14.73 3.13
C ILE A 184 -3.45 13.46 3.28
N SER A 185 -2.79 12.38 3.72
CA SER A 185 -3.43 11.09 4.03
C SER A 185 -3.38 10.81 5.53
N GLU A 186 -4.25 9.91 6.00
CA GLU A 186 -4.21 9.44 7.39
C GLU A 186 -2.89 8.72 7.71
N PRO A 187 -2.37 8.85 8.93
CA PRO A 187 -2.97 9.53 10.09
C PRO A 187 -2.71 11.04 10.16
N GLU A 188 -1.80 11.58 9.34
CA GLU A 188 -1.45 13.00 9.34
C GLU A 188 -2.63 13.90 8.95
N LEU A 189 -3.61 13.36 8.21
CA LEU A 189 -4.84 14.10 7.88
C LEU A 189 -5.63 14.48 9.14
N THR A 190 -5.82 13.54 10.06
CA THR A 190 -6.51 13.79 11.34
C THR A 190 -5.70 14.76 12.20
N ASP A 191 -4.38 14.56 12.31
CA ASP A 191 -3.49 15.43 13.08
C ASP A 191 -3.48 16.86 12.53
N SER A 192 -3.39 17.02 11.21
CA SER A 192 -3.34 18.31 10.54
C SER A 192 -4.56 19.20 10.84
N ARG A 193 -5.75 18.59 10.97
CA ARG A 193 -7.00 19.32 11.33
C ARG A 193 -6.93 19.95 12.70
N ALA A 194 -6.22 19.34 13.65
CA ALA A 194 -5.98 19.91 14.96
C ALA A 194 -4.91 21.01 14.94
N HIS A 195 -4.11 21.09 13.88
CA HIS A 195 -2.95 21.97 13.77
C HIS A 195 -3.08 23.09 12.72
N GLY A 196 -4.28 23.66 12.60
CA GLY A 196 -4.48 24.90 11.83
C GLY A 196 -4.63 24.73 10.32
N VAL A 197 -5.02 23.54 9.86
CA VAL A 197 -5.40 23.31 8.46
C VAL A 197 -6.86 22.88 8.35
N ARG A 198 -7.47 23.09 7.20
CA ARG A 198 -8.84 22.72 6.93
C ARG A 198 -8.97 21.97 5.61
N LEU A 199 -10.03 21.18 5.53
CA LEU A 199 -10.43 20.50 4.31
C LEU A 199 -10.75 21.54 3.21
N LEU A 200 -10.19 21.35 2.02
CA LEU A 200 -10.69 21.96 0.80
C LEU A 200 -11.69 21.02 0.13
N ASP A 201 -11.26 19.78 -0.22
CA ASP A 201 -12.17 18.76 -0.77
C ASP A 201 -11.59 17.33 -0.70
N ASN A 202 -12.46 16.34 -0.89
CA ASN A 202 -12.13 14.92 -1.07
C ASN A 202 -11.85 14.64 -2.55
N VAL A 203 -10.71 15.08 -3.03
CA VAL A 203 -10.39 15.16 -4.48
C VAL A 203 -10.37 13.81 -5.21
N TYR A 204 -10.30 12.70 -4.50
CA TYR A 204 -10.36 11.38 -5.12
C TYR A 204 -11.75 11.02 -5.66
N ASP A 205 -12.82 11.67 -5.19
CA ASP A 205 -14.16 11.52 -5.75
C ASP A 205 -14.22 11.89 -7.24
N ALA A 206 -13.31 12.75 -7.71
CA ALA A 206 -13.18 13.08 -9.12
C ALA A 206 -12.69 11.90 -9.99
N ILE A 207 -12.09 10.87 -9.39
CA ILE A 207 -11.70 9.62 -10.07
C ILE A 207 -12.86 8.63 -10.03
N GLY A 208 -13.54 8.51 -8.89
CA GLY A 208 -14.67 7.62 -8.69
C GLY A 208 -15.04 7.47 -7.23
N SER A 209 -16.24 6.96 -6.97
CA SER A 209 -16.76 6.75 -5.60
C SER A 209 -16.10 5.58 -4.87
N ASP A 210 -15.49 4.67 -5.62
CA ASP A 210 -14.75 3.50 -5.11
C ASP A 210 -13.71 3.04 -6.14
N PHE A 211 -12.50 2.74 -5.68
CA PHE A 211 -11.44 2.16 -6.52
C PHE A 211 -10.29 1.61 -5.66
N LEU A 212 -9.45 0.77 -6.28
CA LEU A 212 -8.27 0.21 -5.63
C LEU A 212 -7.13 1.24 -5.63
N ILE A 213 -6.83 1.85 -4.49
CA ILE A 213 -5.69 2.77 -4.35
C ILE A 213 -4.39 1.97 -4.31
N GLY A 214 -4.24 1.13 -3.29
CA GLY A 214 -3.03 0.37 -3.01
C GLY A 214 -3.17 -1.08 -3.41
N SER A 215 -2.08 -1.66 -3.85
CA SER A 215 -1.99 -3.07 -4.22
C SER A 215 -0.64 -3.67 -3.84
N TRP A 216 -0.63 -4.97 -3.62
CA TRP A 216 0.57 -5.77 -3.47
C TRP A 216 1.00 -6.26 -4.84
N PHE A 217 2.25 -6.02 -5.21
CA PHE A 217 2.78 -6.34 -6.52
C PHE A 217 4.15 -7.00 -6.44
N THR A 218 4.49 -7.70 -7.50
CA THR A 218 5.81 -8.31 -7.71
C THR A 218 6.19 -8.26 -9.18
N THR A 219 7.32 -8.84 -9.57
CA THR A 219 7.63 -9.04 -10.98
C THR A 219 6.89 -10.27 -11.54
N SER A 220 6.50 -10.23 -12.83
CA SER A 220 5.88 -11.39 -13.49
C SER A 220 6.79 -12.62 -13.47
N ALA A 221 8.12 -12.43 -13.50
CA ALA A 221 9.10 -13.51 -13.41
C ALA A 221 9.06 -14.17 -12.03
N TRP A 222 9.06 -13.38 -10.94
CA TRP A 222 8.98 -13.92 -9.58
C TRP A 222 7.66 -14.64 -9.33
N ALA A 223 6.54 -14.05 -9.75
CA ALA A 223 5.22 -14.68 -9.60
C ALA A 223 5.13 -16.04 -10.32
N LYS A 224 5.70 -16.14 -11.52
CA LYS A 224 5.75 -17.38 -12.29
C LYS A 224 6.68 -18.43 -11.67
N ALA A 225 7.78 -18.00 -11.08
CA ALA A 225 8.73 -18.90 -10.41
C ALA A 225 8.22 -19.43 -9.06
N HIS A 226 7.31 -18.68 -8.39
CA HIS A 226 6.84 -18.99 -7.03
C HIS A 226 5.30 -19.02 -6.92
N PRO A 227 4.57 -19.77 -7.77
CA PRO A 227 3.11 -19.71 -7.82
C PRO A 227 2.46 -20.14 -6.50
N ASP A 228 3.06 -21.09 -5.77
CA ASP A 228 2.57 -21.55 -4.47
C ASP A 228 2.69 -20.48 -3.39
N LEU A 229 3.81 -19.76 -3.37
CA LEU A 229 4.01 -18.64 -2.44
C LEU A 229 3.03 -17.50 -2.74
N VAL A 230 2.79 -17.19 -4.02
CA VAL A 230 1.79 -16.20 -4.43
C VAL A 230 0.41 -16.59 -3.91
N ARG A 231 -0.05 -17.84 -4.12
CA ARG A 231 -1.36 -18.31 -3.64
C ARG A 231 -1.49 -18.21 -2.12
N LYS A 232 -0.47 -18.65 -1.38
CA LYS A 232 -0.43 -18.56 0.08
C LYS A 232 -0.49 -17.09 0.52
N TYR A 233 0.34 -16.23 -0.08
CA TYR A 233 0.36 -14.79 0.20
C TYR A 233 -1.01 -14.15 -0.01
N VAL A 234 -1.63 -14.38 -1.17
CA VAL A 234 -2.98 -13.86 -1.49
C VAL A 234 -4.01 -14.30 -0.44
N THR A 235 -3.96 -15.58 -0.03
CA THR A 235 -4.87 -16.12 1.00
C THR A 235 -4.67 -15.41 2.34
N VAL A 236 -3.40 -15.22 2.75
CA VAL A 236 -3.07 -14.52 3.99
C VAL A 236 -3.53 -13.06 3.93
N MET A 237 -3.28 -12.36 2.82
CA MET A 237 -3.70 -10.96 2.69
C MET A 237 -5.21 -10.81 2.74
N ALA A 238 -5.98 -11.67 2.05
CA ALA A 238 -7.44 -11.67 2.14
C ALA A 238 -7.96 -11.95 3.56
N GLN A 239 -7.32 -12.85 4.30
CA GLN A 239 -7.64 -13.11 5.71
C GLN A 239 -7.32 -11.88 6.57
N THR A 240 -6.17 -11.26 6.34
CA THR A 240 -5.72 -10.08 7.07
C THR A 240 -6.64 -8.89 6.82
N ALA A 241 -7.06 -8.65 5.57
CA ALA A 241 -8.01 -7.61 5.21
C ALA A 241 -9.33 -7.75 5.99
N ARG A 242 -9.93 -8.97 6.00
CA ARG A 242 -11.15 -9.25 6.78
C ARG A 242 -10.98 -8.96 8.26
N TRP A 243 -9.86 -9.40 8.83
CA TRP A 243 -9.57 -9.17 10.24
C TRP A 243 -9.38 -7.67 10.52
N ALA A 244 -8.54 -6.98 9.77
CA ALA A 244 -8.22 -5.56 9.98
C ALA A 244 -9.45 -4.65 9.81
N ASN A 245 -10.31 -4.93 8.84
CA ASN A 245 -11.55 -4.18 8.60
C ASN A 245 -12.55 -4.26 9.75
N THR A 246 -12.42 -5.23 10.66
CA THR A 246 -13.33 -5.45 11.79
C THR A 246 -12.68 -5.28 13.15
N HIS A 247 -11.34 -5.23 13.24
CA HIS A 247 -10.58 -5.17 14.49
C HIS A 247 -9.75 -3.88 14.60
N HIS A 248 -10.42 -2.73 14.45
CA HIS A 248 -9.74 -1.44 14.35
C HIS A 248 -8.91 -1.09 15.60
N ALA A 249 -9.37 -1.45 16.80
CA ALA A 249 -8.65 -1.16 18.03
C ALA A 249 -7.36 -1.99 18.17
N GLU A 250 -7.39 -3.26 17.80
CA GLU A 250 -6.25 -4.17 17.83
C GLU A 250 -5.24 -3.81 16.75
N SER A 251 -5.71 -3.59 15.51
CA SER A 251 -4.86 -3.21 14.39
C SER A 251 -4.20 -1.84 14.61
N ALA A 252 -4.87 -0.89 15.30
CA ALA A 252 -4.25 0.39 15.67
C ALA A 252 -3.05 0.21 16.61
N LYS A 253 -3.14 -0.70 17.59
CA LYS A 253 -2.02 -1.00 18.51
C LYS A 253 -0.83 -1.60 17.77
N ILE A 254 -1.09 -2.52 16.84
CA ILE A 254 -0.03 -3.13 16.01
C ILE A 254 0.62 -2.06 15.13
N LEU A 255 -0.19 -1.25 14.42
CA LEU A 255 0.31 -0.16 13.58
C LEU A 255 1.22 0.79 14.37
N GLN A 256 0.76 1.23 15.55
CA GLN A 256 1.55 2.13 16.40
C GLN A 256 2.87 1.49 16.88
N ALA A 257 2.86 0.22 17.26
CA ALA A 257 4.05 -0.49 17.71
C ALA A 257 5.09 -0.66 16.59
N GLU A 258 4.63 -0.98 15.37
CA GLU A 258 5.50 -1.32 14.24
C GLU A 258 5.99 -0.09 13.45
N THR A 259 5.19 1.00 13.42
CA THR A 259 5.48 2.16 12.58
C THR A 259 5.71 3.44 13.37
N GLN A 260 5.52 3.43 14.70
CA GLN A 260 5.53 4.60 15.58
C GLN A 260 4.50 5.67 15.18
N THR A 261 3.52 5.29 14.37
CA THR A 261 2.46 6.17 13.89
C THR A 261 1.42 6.37 14.99
N THR A 262 1.05 7.61 15.29
CA THR A 262 -0.01 7.90 16.26
C THR A 262 -1.38 7.65 15.64
N VAL A 263 -2.13 6.72 16.21
CA VAL A 263 -3.51 6.42 15.84
C VAL A 263 -4.44 6.83 16.98
N THR A 264 -5.33 7.78 16.72
CA THR A 264 -6.33 8.24 17.69
C THR A 264 -7.69 7.56 17.42
N PRO A 265 -8.66 7.62 18.34
CA PRO A 265 -10.01 7.12 18.08
C PRO A 265 -10.73 7.81 16.90
N THR A 266 -10.29 9.00 16.52
CA THR A 266 -10.84 9.79 15.41
C THR A 266 -10.10 9.59 14.10
N THR A 267 -8.94 8.91 14.11
CA THR A 267 -8.20 8.56 12.91
C THR A 267 -9.02 7.61 12.05
N MET A 268 -9.28 8.01 10.82
CA MET A 268 -10.01 7.19 9.88
C MET A 268 -9.14 6.03 9.41
N ARG A 269 -9.62 4.79 9.61
CA ARG A 269 -8.86 3.59 9.29
C ARG A 269 -9.04 3.20 7.83
N VAL A 270 -8.00 2.62 7.26
CA VAL A 270 -8.01 2.09 5.90
C VAL A 270 -9.02 0.95 5.76
N ILE A 271 -9.72 0.92 4.64
CA ILE A 271 -10.48 -0.25 4.20
C ILE A 271 -9.58 -1.07 3.28
N PHE A 272 -9.30 -2.30 3.69
CA PHE A 272 -8.50 -3.23 2.91
C PHE A 272 -9.37 -4.06 1.97
N GLY A 273 -8.91 -4.23 0.74
CA GLY A 273 -9.57 -5.09 -0.25
C GLY A 273 -9.33 -6.57 0.06
N GLU A 274 -10.36 -7.41 -0.05
CA GLU A 274 -10.23 -8.85 0.14
C GLU A 274 -9.92 -9.59 -1.16
N THR A 275 -10.44 -9.07 -2.27
CA THR A 275 -10.29 -9.64 -3.62
C THR A 275 -10.02 -8.55 -4.64
N LEU A 276 -9.28 -8.87 -5.71
CA LEU A 276 -9.06 -7.93 -6.80
C LEU A 276 -10.32 -7.78 -7.64
N ASN A 277 -10.72 -6.52 -7.87
CA ASN A 277 -11.80 -6.14 -8.76
C ASN A 277 -11.21 -5.35 -9.95
N LEU A 278 -11.37 -5.88 -11.16
CA LEU A 278 -10.81 -5.28 -12.37
C LEU A 278 -11.40 -3.89 -12.66
N ASP A 279 -12.68 -3.67 -12.39
CA ASP A 279 -13.32 -2.37 -12.63
C ASP A 279 -12.74 -1.28 -11.72
N GLN A 280 -12.44 -1.62 -10.47
CA GLN A 280 -11.80 -0.70 -9.52
C GLN A 280 -10.37 -0.33 -9.94
N ILE A 281 -9.66 -1.24 -10.61
CA ILE A 281 -8.32 -1.00 -11.15
C ILE A 281 -8.41 -0.21 -12.45
N GLN A 282 -9.35 -0.58 -13.34
CA GLN A 282 -9.52 0.04 -14.66
C GLN A 282 -9.81 1.54 -14.54
N ARG A 283 -10.62 1.95 -13.56
CA ARG A 283 -10.90 3.39 -13.30
C ARG A 283 -9.63 4.22 -13.15
N LEU A 284 -8.64 3.71 -12.43
CA LEU A 284 -7.35 4.40 -12.26
C LEU A 284 -6.51 4.40 -13.54
N ILE A 285 -6.50 3.30 -14.30
CA ILE A 285 -5.81 3.23 -15.59
C ILE A 285 -6.41 4.24 -16.56
N ASP A 286 -7.74 4.34 -16.62
CA ASP A 286 -8.44 5.29 -17.47
C ASP A 286 -8.14 6.74 -17.06
N ALA A 287 -8.09 7.04 -15.76
CA ALA A 287 -7.68 8.34 -15.24
C ALA A 287 -6.21 8.65 -15.55
N CYS A 288 -5.31 7.66 -15.43
CA CYS A 288 -3.90 7.81 -15.82
C CYS A 288 -3.74 8.22 -17.27
N ALA A 289 -4.49 7.63 -18.20
CA ALA A 289 -4.45 7.97 -19.61
C ALA A 289 -5.05 9.36 -19.85
N LYS A 290 -6.19 9.68 -19.21
CA LYS A 290 -6.85 10.98 -19.35
C LYS A 290 -5.95 12.15 -18.93
N TYR A 291 -5.20 11.99 -17.83
CA TYR A 291 -4.34 13.05 -17.27
C TYR A 291 -2.84 12.89 -17.64
N GLY A 292 -2.53 12.07 -18.64
CA GLY A 292 -1.19 12.01 -19.23
C GLY A 292 -0.12 11.36 -18.32
N VAL A 293 -0.52 10.58 -17.32
CA VAL A 293 0.40 9.75 -16.54
C VAL A 293 0.94 8.61 -17.39
N ILE A 294 0.06 8.05 -18.23
CA ILE A 294 0.38 7.08 -19.29
C ILE A 294 -0.15 7.60 -20.63
N LYS A 295 0.45 7.17 -21.76
CA LYS A 295 0.07 7.64 -23.09
C LYS A 295 -1.26 7.08 -23.56
N GLU A 296 -1.48 5.79 -23.29
CA GLU A 296 -2.67 5.07 -23.74
C GLU A 296 -3.20 4.17 -22.62
N ARG A 297 -4.53 4.02 -22.61
CA ARG A 297 -5.20 3.08 -21.71
C ARG A 297 -4.91 1.64 -22.13
N PHE A 298 -4.87 0.76 -21.17
CA PHE A 298 -4.73 -0.68 -21.38
C PHE A 298 -5.69 -1.45 -20.45
N PRO A 299 -6.01 -2.73 -20.73
CA PRO A 299 -6.87 -3.54 -19.86
C PRO A 299 -6.22 -3.79 -18.49
N ALA A 300 -6.98 -3.65 -17.42
CA ALA A 300 -6.49 -3.93 -16.06
C ALA A 300 -5.94 -5.36 -15.91
N SER A 301 -6.42 -6.31 -16.71
CA SER A 301 -5.92 -7.70 -16.75
C SER A 301 -4.42 -7.81 -17.07
N ASP A 302 -3.86 -6.83 -17.78
CA ASP A 302 -2.47 -6.88 -18.25
C ASP A 302 -1.46 -6.69 -17.12
N ILE A 303 -1.90 -6.08 -16.01
CA ILE A 303 -1.09 -5.86 -14.80
C ILE A 303 -1.48 -6.77 -13.64
N ILE A 304 -2.23 -7.84 -13.88
CA ILE A 304 -2.65 -8.81 -12.87
C ILE A 304 -1.89 -10.13 -13.05
N ALA A 305 -1.44 -10.73 -11.94
CA ALA A 305 -0.77 -12.02 -11.97
C ALA A 305 -1.70 -13.13 -12.50
N SER A 306 -1.21 -13.95 -13.43
CA SER A 306 -1.92 -15.12 -13.96
C SER A 306 -1.92 -16.26 -12.94
N GLY A 307 -3.02 -17.04 -12.84
CA GLY A 307 -3.06 -18.29 -12.06
C GLY A 307 -3.19 -18.12 -10.55
N ARG A 308 -3.92 -17.12 -10.11
CA ARG A 308 -4.30 -16.88 -8.71
C ARG A 308 -5.31 -17.90 -8.20
#